data_fc6f1f37c84f7a5b523fc47beac82d77
#
_entry.id   fc6f1f37c84f7a5b523fc47beac82d77
#
_cell.length_a   1.000
_cell.length_b   1.000
_cell.length_c   1.000
_cell.angle_alpha   90.00
_cell.angle_beta   90.00
_cell.angle_gamma   90.00
#
_symmetry.space_group_name_H-M   'P 1'
#
loop_
_entity.id
_entity.type
_entity.pdbx_description
1 polymer ?
#
loop_
_entity_poly.entity_id
_entity_poly.type
_entity_poly.pdbx_seq_one_letter_code
_entity_poly.pdbx_strand_id
1 'polypeptide(L)'
;MEYVTLNNGVKMPQLGFGVFQIKDPAECEQAVKDAISAGYRLIDTAPFAEGKNNLFHNETLKCIGEKYGKSIAQVILRWLLDRGIVCIPKSVKKERMEENFNVFDFALDEEDREKISALDTGASCFFDHRDPAVVENLAGLVRNV
;
A
#
# COMPACT_ATOMS: atom_id res chain seq x y z
N MET A 1 11.07 7.56 -8.17
CA MET A 1 11.22 6.49 -7.16
C MET A 1 12.03 7.03 -5.98
N GLU A 2 11.48 6.98 -4.79
CA GLU A 2 12.14 7.38 -3.55
C GLU A 2 12.71 6.15 -2.82
N TYR A 3 13.70 6.35 -1.94
CA TYR A 3 14.41 5.27 -1.27
C TYR A 3 14.55 5.58 0.22
N VAL A 4 14.46 4.56 1.06
CA VAL A 4 14.88 4.60 2.47
C VAL A 4 16.22 3.89 2.60
N THR A 5 17.07 4.38 3.52
CA THR A 5 18.35 3.73 3.81
C THR A 5 18.18 2.86 5.04
N LEU A 6 18.44 1.57 4.89
CA LEU A 6 18.42 0.61 5.99
C LEU A 6 19.61 0.79 6.93
N ASN A 7 19.55 0.18 8.12
CA ASN A 7 20.59 0.27 9.14
C ASN A 7 21.98 -0.26 8.69
N ASN A 8 21.99 -1.11 7.65
CA ASN A 8 23.22 -1.63 7.02
C ASN A 8 23.69 -0.79 5.82
N GLY A 9 23.08 0.37 5.56
CA GLY A 9 23.44 1.27 4.45
C GLY A 9 22.83 0.91 3.09
N VAL A 10 22.07 -0.18 2.98
CA VAL A 10 21.40 -0.56 1.73
C VAL A 10 20.21 0.38 1.47
N LYS A 11 20.09 0.83 0.23
CA LYS A 11 18.95 1.63 -0.24
C LYS A 11 17.81 0.72 -0.68
N MET A 12 16.67 0.83 -0.03
CA MET A 12 15.45 0.09 -0.36
C MET A 12 14.42 1.03 -1.00
N PRO A 13 13.79 0.67 -2.14
CA PRO A 13 12.68 1.44 -2.69
C PRO A 13 11.58 1.65 -1.67
N GLN A 14 11.02 2.86 -1.59
CA GLN A 14 9.94 3.18 -0.67
C GLN A 14 8.57 2.73 -1.20
N LEU A 15 8.48 2.48 -2.50
CA LEU A 15 7.31 1.88 -3.15
C LEU A 15 7.70 0.53 -3.73
N GLY A 16 7.06 -0.53 -3.25
CA GLY A 16 7.17 -1.90 -3.73
C GLY A 16 5.86 -2.43 -4.30
N PHE A 17 5.85 -3.68 -4.69
CA PHE A 17 4.70 -4.39 -5.24
C PHE A 17 4.40 -5.65 -4.40
N GLY A 18 3.14 -5.81 -3.98
CA GLY A 18 2.68 -6.95 -3.19
C GLY A 18 2.12 -8.06 -4.07
N VAL A 19 2.52 -9.32 -3.79
CA VAL A 19 2.02 -10.52 -4.50
C VAL A 19 1.22 -11.47 -3.60
N PHE A 20 0.99 -11.11 -2.35
CA PHE A 20 0.26 -11.96 -1.41
C PHE A 20 -1.14 -12.30 -1.92
N GLN A 21 -1.53 -13.57 -1.79
CA GLN A 21 -2.82 -14.13 -2.22
C GLN A 21 -3.10 -14.07 -3.74
N ILE A 22 -2.11 -13.95 -4.60
CA ILE A 22 -2.28 -14.29 -6.02
C ILE A 22 -2.15 -15.80 -6.11
N LYS A 23 -3.29 -16.49 -6.23
CA LYS A 23 -3.35 -17.97 -6.12
C LYS A 23 -2.87 -18.69 -7.36
N ASP A 24 -3.11 -18.12 -8.54
CA ASP A 24 -2.68 -18.70 -9.81
C ASP A 24 -1.21 -18.35 -10.07
N PRO A 25 -0.31 -19.36 -10.23
CA PRO A 25 1.10 -19.13 -10.47
C PRO A 25 1.39 -18.35 -11.76
N ALA A 26 0.62 -18.58 -12.84
CA ALA A 26 0.80 -17.90 -14.10
C ALA A 26 0.36 -16.42 -14.01
N GLU A 27 -0.75 -16.15 -13.30
CA GLU A 27 -1.19 -14.79 -12.99
C GLU A 27 -0.17 -14.06 -12.10
N CYS A 28 0.43 -14.75 -11.12
CA CYS A 28 1.45 -14.19 -10.25
C CYS A 28 2.72 -13.84 -11.03
N GLU A 29 3.19 -14.75 -11.89
CA GLU A 29 4.34 -14.52 -12.76
C GLU A 29 4.11 -13.32 -13.69
N GLN A 30 2.93 -13.23 -14.31
CA GLN A 30 2.58 -12.11 -15.18
C GLN A 30 2.51 -10.80 -14.40
N ALA A 31 1.90 -10.80 -13.22
CA ALA A 31 1.81 -9.61 -12.36
C ALA A 31 3.20 -9.09 -11.95
N VAL A 32 4.14 -9.99 -11.62
CA VAL A 32 5.52 -9.61 -11.31
C VAL A 32 6.23 -9.00 -12.52
N LYS A 33 6.07 -9.60 -13.72
CA LYS A 33 6.63 -9.06 -14.98
C LYS A 33 6.10 -7.65 -15.27
N ASP A 34 4.79 -7.46 -15.11
CA ASP A 34 4.14 -6.17 -15.34
C ASP A 34 4.60 -5.12 -14.30
N ALA A 35 4.74 -5.49 -13.03
CA ALA A 35 5.27 -4.61 -12.00
C ALA A 35 6.72 -4.19 -12.29
N ILE A 36 7.59 -5.13 -12.68
CA ILE A 36 8.98 -4.82 -13.08
C ILE A 36 8.99 -3.89 -14.29
N SER A 37 8.13 -4.13 -15.28
CA SER A 37 7.97 -3.29 -16.47
C SER A 37 7.49 -1.87 -16.11
N ALA A 38 6.59 -1.74 -15.14
CA ALA A 38 6.11 -0.45 -14.63
C ALA A 38 7.18 0.32 -13.80
N GLY A 39 8.26 -0.34 -13.39
CA GLY A 39 9.38 0.31 -12.68
C GLY A 39 9.58 -0.15 -11.23
N TYR A 40 8.76 -1.04 -10.71
CA TYR A 40 8.96 -1.58 -9.36
C TYR A 40 10.28 -2.35 -9.24
N ARG A 41 10.96 -2.22 -8.09
CA ARG A 41 12.23 -2.90 -7.77
C ARG A 41 12.23 -3.52 -6.38
N LEU A 42 11.11 -3.47 -5.68
CA LEU A 42 10.84 -4.14 -4.42
C LEU A 42 9.59 -5.01 -4.63
N ILE A 43 9.69 -6.30 -4.36
CA ILE A 43 8.57 -7.26 -4.42
C ILE A 43 8.43 -7.87 -3.03
N ASP A 44 7.21 -7.94 -2.51
CA ASP A 44 6.92 -8.47 -1.19
C ASP A 44 5.67 -9.37 -1.21
N THR A 45 5.60 -10.28 -0.24
CA THR A 45 4.49 -11.23 -0.08
C THR A 45 3.60 -10.93 1.12
N ALA A 46 3.76 -9.77 1.76
CA ALA A 46 2.99 -9.41 2.94
C ALA A 46 1.49 -9.23 2.64
N PRO A 47 0.61 -9.67 3.54
CA PRO A 47 -0.81 -9.46 3.38
C PRO A 47 -1.16 -7.97 3.53
N PHE A 48 -1.88 -7.43 2.55
CA PHE A 48 -2.51 -6.14 2.68
C PHE A 48 -3.94 -6.34 3.20
N ALA A 49 -4.33 -5.61 4.25
CA ALA A 49 -5.72 -5.58 4.69
C ALA A 49 -6.53 -4.77 3.68
N GLU A 50 -7.42 -5.42 2.95
CA GLU A 50 -8.42 -4.72 2.15
C GLU A 50 -9.17 -3.72 3.03
N GLY A 51 -9.22 -2.45 2.58
CA GLY A 51 -9.69 -1.29 3.30
C GLY A 51 -10.90 -1.48 4.20
N LYS A 52 -10.63 -1.81 5.45
CA LYS A 52 -11.60 -1.55 6.50
C LYS A 52 -11.83 -0.04 6.51
N ASN A 53 -13.06 0.40 6.75
CA ASN A 53 -13.48 1.80 6.79
C ASN A 53 -13.77 2.47 5.43
N ASN A 54 -13.87 1.70 4.34
CA ASN A 54 -14.36 2.22 3.05
C ASN A 54 -13.60 3.46 2.52
N LEU A 55 -12.30 3.55 2.78
CA LEU A 55 -11.47 4.70 2.43
C LEU A 55 -11.51 5.03 0.93
N PHE A 56 -11.69 4.03 0.06
CA PHE A 56 -11.79 4.24 -1.39
C PHE A 56 -13.08 4.95 -1.84
N HIS A 57 -14.02 5.19 -0.90
CA HIS A 57 -15.24 5.97 -1.13
C HIS A 57 -15.31 7.21 -0.22
N ASN A 58 -14.20 7.61 0.38
CA ASN A 58 -14.14 8.77 1.24
C ASN A 58 -14.13 10.06 0.42
N GLU A 59 -15.09 10.95 0.65
CA GLU A 59 -15.26 12.19 -0.11
C GLU A 59 -14.08 13.17 0.08
N THR A 60 -13.46 13.22 1.26
CA THR A 60 -12.27 14.06 1.50
C THR A 60 -11.12 13.62 0.62
N LEU A 61 -10.83 12.31 0.59
CA LEU A 61 -9.76 11.76 -0.26
C LEU A 61 -10.06 11.92 -1.74
N LYS A 62 -11.34 11.83 -2.13
CA LYS A 62 -11.80 12.06 -3.50
C LYS A 62 -11.56 13.50 -3.93
N CYS A 63 -11.99 14.48 -3.13
CA CYS A 63 -11.76 15.90 -3.41
C CYS A 63 -10.27 16.24 -3.53
N ILE A 64 -9.43 15.67 -2.66
CA ILE A 64 -7.97 15.84 -2.76
C ILE A 64 -7.46 15.21 -4.08
N GLY A 65 -7.91 14.02 -4.43
CA GLY A 65 -7.56 13.37 -5.70
C GLY A 65 -7.92 14.22 -6.91
N GLU A 66 -9.13 14.75 -6.96
CA GLU A 66 -9.61 15.63 -8.03
C GLU A 66 -8.74 16.89 -8.20
N LYS A 67 -8.28 17.50 -7.09
CA LYS A 67 -7.37 18.65 -7.08
C LYS A 67 -6.06 18.38 -7.84
N TYR A 68 -5.52 17.17 -7.74
CA TYR A 68 -4.25 16.78 -8.36
C TYR A 68 -4.43 15.93 -9.64
N GLY A 69 -5.66 15.62 -10.05
CA GLY A 69 -5.94 14.69 -11.15
C GLY A 69 -5.47 13.25 -10.82
N LYS A 70 -5.59 12.86 -9.55
CA LYS A 70 -5.14 11.56 -9.01
C LYS A 70 -6.29 10.76 -8.42
N SER A 71 -6.16 9.44 -8.40
CA SER A 71 -7.10 8.57 -7.70
C SER A 71 -6.91 8.62 -6.18
N ILE A 72 -7.92 8.17 -5.44
CA ILE A 72 -7.84 8.02 -3.98
C ILE A 72 -6.67 7.12 -3.59
N ALA A 73 -6.41 6.04 -4.35
CA ALA A 73 -5.29 5.14 -4.11
C ALA A 73 -3.94 5.88 -4.18
N GLN A 74 -3.77 6.72 -5.19
CA GLN A 74 -2.56 7.53 -5.36
C GLN A 74 -2.40 8.57 -4.23
N VAL A 75 -3.49 9.21 -3.80
CA VAL A 75 -3.48 10.14 -2.66
C VAL A 75 -3.02 9.44 -1.37
N ILE A 76 -3.58 8.26 -1.08
CA ILE A 76 -3.20 7.47 0.09
C ILE A 76 -1.73 7.05 0.01
N LEU A 77 -1.28 6.54 -1.14
CA LEU A 77 0.11 6.15 -1.34
C LEU A 77 1.05 7.33 -1.16
N ARG A 78 0.76 8.50 -1.76
CA ARG A 78 1.59 9.70 -1.62
C ARG A 78 1.68 10.14 -0.15
N TRP A 79 0.56 10.17 0.57
CA TRP A 79 0.54 10.54 1.98
C TRP A 79 1.40 9.60 2.86
N LEU A 80 1.35 8.30 2.60
CA LEU A 80 2.18 7.32 3.31
C LEU A 80 3.67 7.49 2.98
N LEU A 81 4.00 7.70 1.69
CA LEU A 81 5.38 7.94 1.24
C LEU A 81 5.96 9.22 1.87
N ASP A 82 5.18 10.31 1.92
CA ASP A 82 5.59 11.58 2.57
C ASP A 82 5.92 11.40 4.06
N ARG A 83 5.33 10.39 4.71
CA ARG A 83 5.62 10.01 6.11
C ARG A 83 6.79 9.02 6.25
N GLY A 84 7.50 8.72 5.17
CA GLY A 84 8.61 7.76 5.18
C GLY A 84 8.16 6.29 5.29
N ILE A 85 6.88 5.99 5.08
CA ILE A 85 6.34 4.63 5.17
C ILE A 85 6.58 3.90 3.85
N VAL A 86 7.14 2.68 3.91
CA VAL A 86 7.29 1.80 2.75
C VAL A 86 5.94 1.21 2.39
N CYS A 87 5.50 1.41 1.16
CA CYS A 87 4.22 0.95 0.64
C CYS A 87 4.39 -0.19 -0.35
N ILE A 88 3.55 -1.22 -0.25
CA ILE A 88 3.58 -2.41 -1.11
C ILE A 88 2.18 -2.73 -1.66
N PRO A 89 1.55 -1.82 -2.44
CA PRO A 89 0.24 -2.08 -3.00
C PRO A 89 0.24 -3.33 -3.89
N LYS A 90 -0.83 -4.11 -3.81
CA LYS A 90 -1.04 -5.32 -4.62
C LYS A 90 -2.07 -5.05 -5.72
N SER A 91 -1.80 -5.53 -6.92
CA SER A 91 -2.77 -5.60 -8.00
C SER A 91 -2.41 -6.75 -8.96
N VAL A 92 -3.40 -7.27 -9.68
CA VAL A 92 -3.20 -8.17 -10.83
C VAL A 92 -3.50 -7.44 -12.15
N LYS A 93 -3.87 -6.15 -12.09
CA LYS A 93 -4.17 -5.31 -13.25
C LYS A 93 -3.01 -4.38 -13.53
N LYS A 94 -2.43 -4.49 -14.72
CA LYS A 94 -1.27 -3.69 -15.15
C LYS A 94 -1.53 -2.18 -15.04
N GLU A 95 -2.71 -1.72 -15.46
CA GLU A 95 -3.09 -0.31 -15.40
C GLU A 95 -3.06 0.24 -13.97
N ARG A 96 -3.50 -0.57 -12.99
CA ARG A 96 -3.43 -0.18 -11.58
C ARG A 96 -2.01 -0.20 -11.02
N MET A 97 -1.12 -1.06 -11.54
CA MET A 97 0.28 -1.04 -11.15
C MET A 97 0.96 0.24 -11.64
N GLU A 98 0.73 0.61 -12.90
CA GLU A 98 1.22 1.86 -13.48
C GLU A 98 0.64 3.09 -12.76
N GLU A 99 -0.66 3.09 -12.46
CA GLU A 99 -1.33 4.13 -11.68
C GLU A 99 -0.72 4.28 -10.29
N ASN A 100 -0.59 3.17 -9.53
CA ASN A 100 0.01 3.19 -8.20
C ASN A 100 1.48 3.61 -8.21
N PHE A 101 2.20 3.35 -9.30
CA PHE A 101 3.58 3.79 -9.47
C PHE A 101 3.69 5.28 -9.78
N ASN A 102 2.66 5.87 -10.39
CA ASN A 102 2.62 7.28 -10.78
C ASN A 102 2.22 8.20 -9.62
N VAL A 103 2.98 8.16 -8.52
CA VAL A 103 2.76 8.94 -7.29
C VAL A 103 3.91 9.90 -6.96
N PHE A 104 4.92 9.98 -7.83
CA PHE A 104 6.10 10.81 -7.61
C PHE A 104 6.07 12.14 -8.38
N ASP A 105 5.00 12.41 -9.10
CA ASP A 105 4.81 13.59 -9.96
C ASP A 105 3.92 14.67 -9.32
N PHE A 106 3.48 14.46 -8.07
CA PHE A 106 2.72 15.43 -7.30
C PHE A 106 3.10 15.40 -5.81
N ALA A 107 2.76 16.42 -5.08
CA ALA A 107 2.95 16.52 -3.64
C ALA A 107 1.67 17.06 -2.99
N LEU A 108 1.33 16.51 -1.83
CA LEU A 108 0.23 17.01 -1.00
C LEU A 108 0.67 18.30 -0.29
N ASP A 109 -0.19 19.31 -0.26
CA ASP A 109 0.05 20.48 0.55
C ASP A 109 -0.31 20.25 2.03
N GLU A 110 -0.06 21.24 2.89
CA GLU A 110 -0.26 21.08 4.32
C GLU A 110 -1.74 20.93 4.68
N GLU A 111 -2.63 21.65 4.00
CA GLU A 111 -4.07 21.54 4.21
C GLU A 111 -4.60 20.13 3.89
N ASP A 112 -4.11 19.52 2.80
CA ASP A 112 -4.46 18.18 2.42
C ASP A 112 -3.95 17.14 3.44
N ARG A 113 -2.72 17.33 3.95
CA ARG A 113 -2.15 16.46 4.99
C ARG A 113 -2.94 16.53 6.30
N GLU A 114 -3.37 17.72 6.71
CA GLU A 114 -4.23 17.92 7.89
C GLU A 114 -5.58 17.21 7.71
N LYS A 115 -6.23 17.39 6.55
CA LYS A 115 -7.51 16.74 6.23
C LYS A 115 -7.40 15.21 6.25
N ILE A 116 -6.32 14.66 5.70
CA ILE A 116 -6.09 13.20 5.74
C ILE A 116 -5.83 12.73 7.17
N SER A 117 -5.03 13.46 7.93
CA SER A 117 -4.73 13.13 9.33
C SER A 117 -5.97 13.15 10.21
N ALA A 118 -6.93 14.02 9.93
CA ALA A 118 -8.21 14.10 10.65
C ALA A 118 -9.12 12.86 10.42
N LEU A 119 -8.81 12.03 9.44
CA LEU A 119 -9.52 10.74 9.22
C LEU A 119 -9.07 9.64 10.18
N ASP A 120 -8.03 9.87 10.99
CA ASP A 120 -7.54 8.91 11.97
C ASP A 120 -8.58 8.70 13.07
N THR A 121 -8.98 7.46 13.25
CA THR A 121 -9.94 7.05 14.28
C THR A 121 -9.27 6.70 15.62
N GLY A 122 -7.93 6.73 15.70
CA GLY A 122 -7.15 6.28 16.85
C GLY A 122 -7.24 4.78 17.13
N ALA A 123 -7.86 4.01 16.22
CA ALA A 123 -8.03 2.57 16.34
C ALA A 123 -7.33 1.84 15.20
N SER A 124 -6.65 0.73 15.52
CA SER A 124 -6.02 -0.11 14.51
C SER A 124 -7.08 -0.79 13.63
N CYS A 125 -6.89 -0.76 12.31
CA CYS A 125 -7.66 -1.56 11.36
C CYS A 125 -7.25 -3.04 11.36
N PHE A 126 -6.12 -3.37 11.99
CA PHE A 126 -5.62 -4.72 12.16
C PHE A 126 -6.00 -5.25 13.55
N PHE A 127 -5.74 -6.52 13.76
CA PHE A 127 -5.85 -7.15 15.08
C PHE A 127 -4.76 -6.65 16.05
N ASP A 128 -5.02 -6.74 17.33
CA ASP A 128 -4.01 -6.47 18.37
C ASP A 128 -3.20 -7.75 18.61
N HIS A 129 -1.89 -7.70 18.31
CA HIS A 129 -0.96 -8.81 18.56
C HIS A 129 -0.80 -9.16 20.06
N ARG A 130 -1.26 -8.29 20.96
CA ARG A 130 -1.25 -8.50 22.41
C ARG A 130 -2.51 -9.19 22.91
N ASP A 131 -3.52 -9.35 22.06
CA ASP A 131 -4.76 -10.06 22.40
C ASP A 131 -4.52 -11.58 22.33
N PRO A 132 -4.60 -12.31 23.46
CA PRO A 132 -4.40 -13.76 23.49
C PRO A 132 -5.33 -14.52 22.52
N ALA A 133 -6.58 -14.09 22.39
CA ALA A 133 -7.54 -14.75 21.50
C ALA A 133 -7.12 -14.65 20.02
N VAL A 134 -6.52 -13.53 19.63
CA VAL A 134 -5.96 -13.35 18.29
C VAL A 134 -4.74 -14.25 18.08
N VAL A 135 -3.86 -14.35 19.09
CA VAL A 135 -2.68 -15.21 19.03
C VAL A 135 -3.08 -16.69 18.91
N GLU A 136 -4.06 -17.14 19.69
CA GLU A 136 -4.59 -18.50 19.60
C GLU A 136 -5.19 -18.81 18.23
N ASN A 137 -5.97 -17.89 17.67
CA ASN A 137 -6.55 -18.03 16.34
C ASN A 137 -5.46 -18.14 15.25
N LEU A 138 -4.44 -17.28 15.32
CA LEU A 138 -3.31 -17.33 14.38
C LEU A 138 -2.48 -18.61 14.51
N ALA A 139 -2.28 -19.09 15.75
CA ALA A 139 -1.57 -20.36 16.00
C ALA A 139 -2.34 -21.59 15.48
N GLY A 140 -3.68 -21.49 15.45
CA GLY A 140 -4.57 -22.54 14.90
C GLY A 140 -4.66 -22.58 13.38
N LEU A 141 -4.12 -21.56 12.67
CA LEU A 141 -4.13 -21.53 11.22
C LEU A 141 -3.12 -22.56 10.65
N VAL A 142 -3.63 -23.70 10.21
CA VAL A 142 -2.83 -24.69 9.48
C VAL A 142 -2.57 -24.17 8.06
N ARG A 143 -1.31 -23.93 7.73
CA ARG A 143 -0.90 -23.68 6.35
C ARG A 143 -0.78 -25.02 5.65
N ASN A 144 -1.73 -25.34 4.78
CA ASN A 144 -1.54 -26.37 3.78
C ASN A 144 -0.57 -25.82 2.72
N VAL A 145 0.68 -26.22 2.80
CA VAL A 145 1.74 -25.91 1.84
C VAL A 145 1.73 -27.00 0.76
#